data_9264fc40284f145ad05b768cb32ab11b
#
_entry.id   9264fc40284f145ad05b768cb32ab11b
#
_cell.length_a   1.000
_cell.length_b   1.000
_cell.length_c   1.000
_cell.angle_alpha   90.00
_cell.angle_beta   90.00
_cell.angle_gamma   90.00
#
_symmetry.space_group_name_H-M   'P 1'
#
loop_
_entity.id
_entity.type
_entity.pdbx_description
1 polymer ?
#
loop_
_entity_poly.entity_id
_entity_poly.type
_entity_poly.pdbx_seq_one_letter_code
_entity_poly.pdbx_strand_id
1 'polypeptide(L)'
;MATMVSPSLLAADFLHLDSEIEMINRSEADWLHLDVMDGVFVPNISFGFPVLEAVARKCTKPLDVHYMIVHPEHYIEQTRKLGAMMMNVHVEACTHLHRTIQEIHQAGMKAGVTLNPASPVSLLEDIIDDVDMVLLMSVNPGFGGQKFIENTIQKVQRLRELIDKSGSKALIEIDGGVQNETAPRLVQAGADVLVAGSYVFGSKNPEQVIHDLRTL
;
A
#
# COMPACT_ATOMS: atom_id res chain seq x y z
N MET A 1 11.52 -15.36 1.73
CA MET A 1 10.53 -15.03 2.78
C MET A 1 9.16 -15.32 2.18
N ALA A 2 8.14 -15.65 2.99
CA ALA A 2 6.78 -15.77 2.44
C ALA A 2 6.28 -14.39 1.98
N THR A 3 5.53 -14.38 0.89
CA THR A 3 4.90 -13.15 0.36
C THR A 3 3.85 -12.64 1.34
N MET A 4 3.83 -11.34 1.63
CA MET A 4 2.79 -10.71 2.44
C MET A 4 1.63 -10.23 1.56
N VAL A 5 0.41 -10.29 2.10
CA VAL A 5 -0.80 -9.86 1.39
C VAL A 5 -1.54 -8.80 2.19
N SER A 6 -1.82 -7.68 1.54
CA SER A 6 -2.53 -6.52 2.08
C SER A 6 -3.77 -6.23 1.21
N PRO A 7 -4.96 -6.81 1.49
CA PRO A 7 -6.16 -6.52 0.72
C PRO A 7 -6.55 -5.04 0.80
N SER A 8 -6.86 -4.41 -0.35
CA SER A 8 -7.29 -3.00 -0.40
C SER A 8 -8.79 -2.87 -0.14
N LEU A 9 -9.15 -2.18 0.93
CA LEU A 9 -10.54 -1.91 1.32
C LEU A 9 -11.31 -1.09 0.28
N LEU A 10 -10.61 -0.39 -0.62
CA LEU A 10 -11.25 0.40 -1.69
C LEU A 10 -12.17 -0.46 -2.58
N ALA A 11 -11.89 -1.76 -2.69
CA ALA A 11 -12.68 -2.69 -3.52
C ALA A 11 -13.76 -3.47 -2.74
N ALA A 12 -13.92 -3.23 -1.44
CA ALA A 12 -14.91 -3.87 -0.59
C ALA A 12 -16.33 -3.36 -0.86
N ASP A 13 -17.33 -4.11 -0.44
CA ASP A 13 -18.71 -3.63 -0.42
C ASP A 13 -18.94 -2.67 0.76
N PHE A 14 -19.00 -1.38 0.46
CA PHE A 14 -19.18 -0.32 1.48
C PHE A 14 -20.52 -0.37 2.20
N LEU A 15 -21.54 -1.05 1.65
CA LEU A 15 -22.80 -1.30 2.35
C LEU A 15 -22.68 -2.42 3.40
N HIS A 16 -21.61 -3.23 3.33
CA HIS A 16 -21.38 -4.38 4.17
C HIS A 16 -19.97 -4.40 4.79
N LEU A 17 -19.37 -3.23 5.03
CA LEU A 17 -17.98 -3.10 5.54
C LEU A 17 -17.72 -3.95 6.80
N ASP A 18 -18.70 -4.10 7.68
CA ASP A 18 -18.55 -4.90 8.89
C ASP A 18 -18.21 -6.37 8.57
N SER A 19 -18.94 -6.98 7.65
CA SER A 19 -18.68 -8.36 7.23
C SER A 19 -17.42 -8.50 6.40
N GLU A 20 -17.07 -7.50 5.60
CA GLU A 20 -15.82 -7.51 4.83
C GLU A 20 -14.60 -7.46 5.77
N ILE A 21 -14.63 -6.60 6.80
CA ILE A 21 -13.55 -6.54 7.80
C ILE A 21 -13.49 -7.85 8.61
N GLU A 22 -14.62 -8.46 8.95
CA GLU A 22 -14.62 -9.75 9.62
C GLU A 22 -14.00 -10.86 8.77
N MET A 23 -14.26 -10.86 7.45
CA MET A 23 -13.60 -11.77 6.51
C MET A 23 -12.08 -11.56 6.53
N ILE A 24 -11.61 -10.30 6.43
CA ILE A 24 -10.18 -9.99 6.51
C ILE A 24 -9.57 -10.45 7.84
N ASN A 25 -10.25 -10.21 8.97
CA ASN A 25 -9.76 -10.62 10.29
C ASN A 25 -9.55 -12.15 10.39
N ARG A 26 -10.43 -12.94 9.77
CA ARG A 26 -10.33 -14.41 9.76
C ARG A 26 -9.33 -14.95 8.74
N SER A 27 -9.05 -14.18 7.69
CA SER A 27 -8.16 -14.58 6.60
C SER A 27 -6.69 -14.58 7.02
N GLU A 28 -5.84 -15.11 6.14
CA GLU A 28 -4.38 -15.07 6.28
C GLU A 28 -3.76 -13.74 5.79
N ALA A 29 -4.56 -12.69 5.57
CA ALA A 29 -4.04 -11.36 5.25
C ALA A 29 -3.07 -10.90 6.34
N ASP A 30 -1.95 -10.34 5.92
CA ASP A 30 -0.94 -9.82 6.85
C ASP A 30 -1.31 -8.40 7.32
N TRP A 31 -1.85 -7.57 6.44
CA TRP A 31 -2.27 -6.19 6.68
C TRP A 31 -3.64 -5.90 6.05
N LEU A 32 -4.17 -4.70 6.31
CA LEU A 32 -5.31 -4.12 5.59
C LEU A 32 -4.87 -2.80 4.95
N HIS A 33 -4.96 -2.70 3.63
CA HIS A 33 -4.60 -1.51 2.86
C HIS A 33 -5.77 -0.53 2.75
N LEU A 34 -5.51 0.75 3.07
CA LEU A 34 -6.51 1.80 3.16
C LEU A 34 -6.15 2.96 2.23
N ASP A 35 -6.83 3.05 1.09
CA ASP A 35 -6.61 4.05 0.04
C ASP A 35 -7.37 5.35 0.33
N VAL A 36 -6.67 6.39 0.78
CA VAL A 36 -7.23 7.72 1.06
C VAL A 36 -7.00 8.65 -0.13
N MET A 37 -8.08 9.19 -0.68
CA MET A 37 -8.08 10.04 -1.89
C MET A 37 -8.85 11.33 -1.64
N ASP A 38 -8.32 12.47 -2.12
CA ASP A 38 -8.85 13.81 -1.86
C ASP A 38 -9.53 14.49 -3.06
N GLY A 39 -9.52 13.86 -4.23
CA GLY A 39 -10.05 14.45 -5.46
C GLY A 39 -9.17 15.54 -6.07
N VAL A 40 -7.96 15.77 -5.52
CA VAL A 40 -7.00 16.77 -6.00
C VAL A 40 -5.73 16.09 -6.52
N PHE A 41 -5.09 15.27 -5.71
CA PHE A 41 -3.93 14.47 -6.13
C PHE A 41 -4.33 13.41 -7.16
N VAL A 42 -5.50 12.79 -6.97
CA VAL A 42 -6.13 11.86 -7.91
C VAL A 42 -7.57 12.30 -8.21
N PRO A 43 -8.12 11.98 -9.41
CA PRO A 43 -9.46 12.43 -9.81
C PRO A 43 -10.59 11.57 -9.19
N ASN A 44 -10.44 11.21 -7.92
CA ASN A 44 -11.42 10.43 -7.16
C ASN A 44 -11.35 10.81 -5.67
N ILE A 45 -12.47 10.66 -4.96
CA ILE A 45 -12.57 10.79 -3.50
C ILE A 45 -12.98 9.43 -2.98
N SER A 46 -12.21 8.86 -2.02
CA SER A 46 -12.54 7.57 -1.43
C SER A 46 -13.29 7.73 -0.10
N PHE A 47 -12.58 7.64 0.99
CA PHE A 47 -13.12 7.75 2.35
C PHE A 47 -12.13 8.49 3.25
N GLY A 48 -12.67 9.11 4.30
CA GLY A 48 -11.89 9.87 5.28
C GLY A 48 -11.96 9.28 6.68
N PHE A 49 -11.50 10.04 7.67
CA PHE A 49 -11.34 9.60 9.06
C PHE A 49 -12.57 8.96 9.70
N PRO A 50 -13.83 9.39 9.45
CA PRO A 50 -14.99 8.69 10.04
C PRO A 50 -15.06 7.20 9.66
N VAL A 51 -14.70 6.85 8.42
CA VAL A 51 -14.63 5.45 7.96
C VAL A 51 -13.38 4.77 8.51
N LEU A 52 -12.21 5.43 8.43
CA LEU A 52 -10.95 4.90 8.94
C LEU A 52 -11.04 4.55 10.43
N GLU A 53 -11.67 5.41 11.26
CA GLU A 53 -11.90 5.17 12.67
C GLU A 53 -12.83 3.97 12.92
N ALA A 54 -13.88 3.82 12.10
CA ALA A 54 -14.77 2.66 12.19
C ALA A 54 -14.03 1.36 11.85
N VAL A 55 -13.22 1.37 10.79
CA VAL A 55 -12.35 0.26 10.39
C VAL A 55 -11.36 -0.07 11.48
N ALA A 56 -10.65 0.93 12.03
CA ALA A 56 -9.64 0.75 13.06
C ALA A 56 -10.19 0.12 14.36
N ARG A 57 -11.46 0.40 14.71
CA ARG A 57 -12.13 -0.22 15.87
C ARG A 57 -12.46 -1.70 15.65
N LYS A 58 -12.64 -2.14 14.41
CA LYS A 58 -13.11 -3.49 14.06
C LYS A 58 -11.98 -4.39 13.56
N CYS A 59 -11.06 -3.84 12.79
CA CYS A 59 -9.97 -4.58 12.16
C CYS A 59 -8.93 -5.00 13.21
N THR A 60 -8.53 -6.27 13.18
CA THR A 60 -7.47 -6.82 14.02
C THR A 60 -6.13 -6.92 13.30
N LYS A 61 -6.12 -6.67 11.98
CA LYS A 61 -4.89 -6.65 11.19
C LYS A 61 -4.22 -5.29 11.28
N PRO A 62 -2.88 -5.22 11.19
CA PRO A 62 -2.17 -3.95 11.06
C PRO A 62 -2.72 -3.12 9.89
N LEU A 63 -2.90 -1.82 10.12
CA LEU A 63 -3.40 -0.91 9.10
C LEU A 63 -2.24 -0.26 8.35
N ASP A 64 -2.27 -0.39 7.05
CA ASP A 64 -1.38 0.24 6.09
C ASP A 64 -2.15 1.34 5.35
N VAL A 65 -1.84 2.61 5.62
CA VAL A 65 -2.63 3.75 5.11
C VAL A 65 -1.91 4.44 3.98
N HIS A 66 -2.46 4.33 2.78
CA HIS A 66 -1.92 4.90 1.55
C HIS A 66 -2.62 6.22 1.22
N TYR A 67 -1.86 7.31 1.29
CA TYR A 67 -2.35 8.66 1.05
C TYR A 67 -2.12 9.14 -0.38
N MET A 68 -3.15 9.08 -1.20
CA MET A 68 -3.22 9.70 -2.53
C MET A 68 -3.86 11.09 -2.41
N ILE A 69 -3.22 11.97 -1.65
CA ILE A 69 -3.70 13.32 -1.33
C ILE A 69 -2.57 14.34 -1.43
N VAL A 70 -2.91 15.62 -1.59
CA VAL A 70 -1.95 16.71 -1.42
C VAL A 70 -1.71 16.99 0.07
N HIS A 71 -0.47 17.37 0.43
CA HIS A 71 -0.09 17.69 1.81
C HIS A 71 -0.38 16.59 2.84
N PRO A 72 0.07 15.33 2.61
CA PRO A 72 -0.20 14.21 3.52
C PRO A 72 0.38 14.44 4.93
N GLU A 73 1.44 15.26 5.07
CA GLU A 73 2.07 15.63 6.33
C GLU A 73 1.10 16.23 7.35
N HIS A 74 0.01 16.85 6.91
CA HIS A 74 -1.01 17.41 7.79
C HIS A 74 -1.82 16.36 8.57
N TYR A 75 -1.76 15.09 8.16
CA TYR A 75 -2.59 14.01 8.69
C TYR A 75 -1.82 12.99 9.53
N ILE A 76 -0.51 13.19 9.77
CA ILE A 76 0.35 12.28 10.54
C ILE A 76 -0.24 11.99 11.93
N GLU A 77 -0.61 13.02 12.68
CA GLU A 77 -1.14 12.84 14.04
C GLU A 77 -2.52 12.15 14.05
N GLN A 78 -3.37 12.41 13.06
CA GLN A 78 -4.66 11.73 12.94
C GLN A 78 -4.47 10.26 12.57
N THR A 79 -3.53 9.95 11.66
CA THR A 79 -3.18 8.57 11.27
C THR A 79 -2.60 7.80 12.45
N ARG A 80 -1.75 8.43 13.26
CA ARG A 80 -1.24 7.84 14.51
C ARG A 80 -2.39 7.48 15.47
N LYS A 81 -3.39 8.36 15.63
CA LYS A 81 -4.55 8.12 16.51
C LYS A 81 -5.42 6.95 16.04
N LEU A 82 -5.44 6.61 14.76
CA LEU A 82 -6.08 5.39 14.26
C LEU A 82 -5.38 4.12 14.75
N GLY A 83 -4.14 4.20 15.25
CA GLY A 83 -3.29 3.05 15.52
C GLY A 83 -2.72 2.43 14.24
N ALA A 84 -2.58 3.20 13.17
CA ALA A 84 -1.98 2.73 11.93
C ALA A 84 -0.55 2.25 12.17
N MET A 85 -0.20 1.11 11.59
CA MET A 85 1.17 0.57 11.60
C MET A 85 2.06 1.39 10.68
N MET A 86 1.54 1.78 9.52
CA MET A 86 2.30 2.43 8.45
C MET A 86 1.49 3.57 7.81
N MET A 87 2.20 4.62 7.43
CA MET A 87 1.68 5.71 6.62
C MET A 87 2.50 5.82 5.34
N ASN A 88 1.86 5.56 4.20
CA ASN A 88 2.44 5.71 2.86
C ASN A 88 2.10 7.06 2.27
N VAL A 89 3.12 7.78 1.81
CA VAL A 89 2.99 9.10 1.18
C VAL A 89 3.66 9.10 -0.19
N HIS A 90 3.02 9.71 -1.17
CA HIS A 90 3.59 9.86 -2.50
C HIS A 90 4.75 10.86 -2.49
N VAL A 91 5.87 10.48 -3.13
CA VAL A 91 7.00 11.41 -3.35
C VAL A 91 6.54 12.68 -4.07
N GLU A 92 5.58 12.55 -4.98
CA GLU A 92 5.02 13.64 -5.79
C GLU A 92 4.14 14.62 -4.98
N ALA A 93 3.67 14.18 -3.80
CA ALA A 93 2.82 15.00 -2.90
C ALA A 93 3.61 15.69 -1.77
N CYS A 94 4.88 15.32 -1.58
CA CYS A 94 5.69 15.79 -0.45
C CYS A 94 6.77 16.77 -0.91
N THR A 95 6.63 18.06 -0.60
CA THR A 95 7.68 19.06 -0.90
C THR A 95 8.98 18.77 -0.12
N HIS A 96 8.88 18.27 1.10
CA HIS A 96 10.02 17.96 1.98
C HIS A 96 9.92 16.50 2.46
N LEU A 97 10.05 15.55 1.54
CA LEU A 97 9.83 14.12 1.77
C LEU A 97 10.63 13.59 2.97
N HIS A 98 11.92 13.88 3.05
CA HIS A 98 12.77 13.43 4.18
C HIS A 98 12.23 13.92 5.54
N ARG A 99 11.76 15.17 5.64
CA ARG A 99 11.13 15.69 6.87
C ARG A 99 9.85 14.92 7.19
N THR A 100 9.00 14.66 6.19
CA THR A 100 7.75 13.91 6.37
C THR A 100 8.02 12.49 6.88
N ILE A 101 9.05 11.81 6.35
CA ILE A 101 9.49 10.49 6.86
C ILE A 101 9.87 10.58 8.34
N GLN A 102 10.69 11.57 8.71
CA GLN A 102 11.10 11.75 10.10
C GLN A 102 9.91 12.02 11.04
N GLU A 103 8.95 12.83 10.61
CA GLU A 103 7.74 13.14 11.39
C GLU A 103 6.85 11.90 11.57
N ILE A 104 6.71 11.05 10.54
CA ILE A 104 6.00 9.77 10.63
C ILE A 104 6.69 8.85 11.67
N HIS A 105 8.01 8.72 11.63
CA HIS A 105 8.77 7.94 12.61
C HIS A 105 8.64 8.51 14.03
N GLN A 106 8.72 9.83 14.19
CA GLN A 106 8.52 10.48 15.49
C GLN A 106 7.13 10.26 16.07
N ALA A 107 6.12 10.11 15.19
CA ALA A 107 4.77 9.74 15.59
C ALA A 107 4.64 8.23 15.97
N GLY A 108 5.68 7.43 15.81
CA GLY A 108 5.71 6.01 16.17
C GLY A 108 5.14 5.07 15.11
N MET A 109 4.97 5.53 13.88
CA MET A 109 4.55 4.73 12.73
C MET A 109 5.75 4.40 11.84
N LYS A 110 5.61 3.37 11.01
CA LYS A 110 6.51 3.10 9.88
C LYS A 110 6.23 4.08 8.75
N ALA A 111 7.28 4.51 8.06
CA ALA A 111 7.17 5.41 6.93
C ALA A 111 7.30 4.65 5.61
N GLY A 112 6.22 4.68 4.82
CA GLY A 112 6.20 4.21 3.45
C GLY A 112 6.30 5.36 2.46
N VAL A 113 7.01 5.14 1.35
CA VAL A 113 7.12 6.11 0.26
C VAL A 113 6.57 5.49 -1.02
N THR A 114 5.63 6.18 -1.65
CA THR A 114 4.96 5.71 -2.87
C THR A 114 5.51 6.41 -4.10
N LEU A 115 5.73 5.63 -5.17
CA LEU A 115 6.11 6.13 -6.50
C LEU A 115 5.00 5.86 -7.53
N ASN A 116 4.55 6.91 -8.21
CA ASN A 116 3.69 6.79 -9.39
C ASN A 116 4.38 6.00 -10.52
N PRO A 117 3.65 5.45 -11.50
CA PRO A 117 4.25 4.68 -12.59
C PRO A 117 5.37 5.43 -13.32
N ALA A 118 5.24 6.74 -13.52
CA ALA A 118 6.21 7.58 -14.23
C ALA A 118 7.44 7.98 -13.38
N SER A 119 7.33 7.96 -12.04
CA SER A 119 8.41 8.42 -11.14
C SER A 119 9.54 7.38 -11.06
N PRO A 120 10.80 7.76 -11.31
CA PRO A 120 11.91 6.83 -11.30
C PRO A 120 12.33 6.43 -9.88
N VAL A 121 12.88 5.23 -9.73
CA VAL A 121 13.42 4.70 -8.46
C VAL A 121 14.58 5.56 -7.93
N SER A 122 15.31 6.24 -8.81
CA SER A 122 16.44 7.12 -8.42
C SER A 122 16.05 8.30 -7.51
N LEU A 123 14.75 8.64 -7.41
CA LEU A 123 14.27 9.62 -6.44
C LEU A 123 14.46 9.17 -4.98
N LEU A 124 14.73 7.89 -4.74
CA LEU A 124 14.89 7.31 -3.42
C LEU A 124 16.36 7.10 -3.02
N GLU A 125 17.33 7.32 -3.91
CA GLU A 125 18.75 7.00 -3.68
C GLU A 125 19.31 7.65 -2.40
N ASP A 126 18.91 8.88 -2.11
CA ASP A 126 19.40 9.62 -0.94
C ASP A 126 18.60 9.38 0.36
N ILE A 127 17.49 8.62 0.29
CA ILE A 127 16.58 8.44 1.43
C ILE A 127 16.21 6.99 1.71
N ILE A 128 16.69 6.04 0.91
CA ILE A 128 16.26 4.63 0.97
C ILE A 128 16.55 3.98 2.34
N ASP A 129 17.57 4.44 3.04
CA ASP A 129 17.94 3.94 4.36
C ASP A 129 17.00 4.43 5.47
N ASP A 130 16.24 5.50 5.22
CA ASP A 130 15.27 6.09 6.14
C ASP A 130 13.83 5.59 5.89
N VAL A 131 13.62 4.73 4.88
CA VAL A 131 12.29 4.26 4.46
C VAL A 131 12.06 2.83 4.94
N ASP A 132 10.91 2.55 5.56
CA ASP A 132 10.54 1.19 5.95
C ASP A 132 9.92 0.37 4.80
N MET A 133 9.27 1.06 3.85
CA MET A 133 8.63 0.44 2.69
C MET A 133 8.57 1.38 1.50
N VAL A 134 8.77 0.84 0.31
CA VAL A 134 8.51 1.54 -0.95
C VAL A 134 7.32 0.90 -1.64
N LEU A 135 6.24 1.66 -1.81
CA LEU A 135 5.08 1.25 -2.58
C LEU A 135 5.24 1.67 -4.03
N LEU A 136 5.23 0.74 -4.95
CA LEU A 136 5.22 1.00 -6.39
C LEU A 136 3.81 0.87 -6.95
N MET A 137 3.30 1.97 -7.49
CA MET A 137 2.05 1.91 -8.25
C MET A 137 2.26 1.14 -9.55
N SER A 138 1.48 0.11 -9.77
CA SER A 138 1.45 -0.69 -11.00
C SER A 138 0.25 -0.37 -11.89
N VAL A 139 -0.52 0.63 -11.50
CA VAL A 139 -1.56 1.33 -12.25
C VAL A 139 -1.45 2.82 -11.97
N ASN A 140 -2.14 3.68 -12.71
CA ASN A 140 -2.27 5.09 -12.30
C ASN A 140 -3.15 5.17 -11.05
N PRO A 141 -2.74 5.88 -9.97
CA PRO A 141 -3.53 5.97 -8.75
C PRO A 141 -4.88 6.65 -8.99
N GLY A 142 -5.91 6.28 -8.18
CA GLY A 142 -7.22 6.90 -8.18
C GLY A 142 -8.41 5.95 -8.39
N PHE A 143 -8.24 4.81 -9.04
CA PHE A 143 -9.33 3.85 -9.29
C PHE A 143 -8.84 2.40 -9.18
N GLY A 144 -9.69 1.53 -8.63
CA GLY A 144 -9.48 0.09 -8.64
C GLY A 144 -9.76 -0.56 -10.01
N GLY A 145 -9.37 -1.82 -10.19
CA GLY A 145 -9.71 -2.65 -11.36
C GLY A 145 -9.03 -2.23 -12.66
N GLN A 146 -7.97 -1.46 -12.63
CA GLN A 146 -7.21 -1.03 -13.80
C GLN A 146 -6.28 -2.13 -14.33
N LYS A 147 -5.91 -2.01 -15.62
CA LYS A 147 -4.95 -2.90 -16.26
C LYS A 147 -3.53 -2.65 -15.72
N PHE A 148 -2.84 -3.73 -15.38
CA PHE A 148 -1.45 -3.73 -14.93
C PHE A 148 -0.50 -3.07 -15.95
N ILE A 149 0.43 -2.26 -15.46
CA ILE A 149 1.46 -1.60 -16.26
C ILE A 149 2.72 -2.47 -16.25
N GLU A 150 3.04 -3.10 -17.38
CA GLU A 150 4.12 -4.10 -17.53
C GLU A 150 5.51 -3.59 -17.11
N ASN A 151 5.80 -2.31 -17.30
CA ASN A 151 7.07 -1.70 -16.89
C ASN A 151 7.32 -1.79 -15.37
N THR A 152 6.29 -2.05 -14.57
CA THR A 152 6.42 -2.21 -13.11
C THR A 152 7.35 -3.35 -12.74
N ILE A 153 7.35 -4.45 -13.49
CA ILE A 153 8.25 -5.59 -13.22
C ILE A 153 9.72 -5.14 -13.23
N GLN A 154 10.14 -4.38 -14.26
CA GLN A 154 11.50 -3.84 -14.32
C GLN A 154 11.77 -2.79 -13.25
N LYS A 155 10.73 -2.05 -12.85
CA LYS A 155 10.84 -1.04 -11.78
C LYS A 155 11.06 -1.70 -10.41
N VAL A 156 10.38 -2.82 -10.13
CA VAL A 156 10.61 -3.66 -8.93
C VAL A 156 12.05 -4.15 -8.88
N GLN A 157 12.57 -4.69 -9.99
CA GLN A 157 13.95 -5.17 -10.07
C GLN A 157 14.96 -4.05 -9.75
N ARG A 158 14.81 -2.87 -10.38
CA ARG A 158 15.68 -1.72 -10.10
C ARG A 158 15.60 -1.26 -8.63
N LEU A 159 14.42 -1.33 -8.02
CA LEU A 159 14.25 -0.97 -6.62
C LEU A 159 14.92 -2.00 -5.70
N ARG A 160 14.78 -3.29 -6.00
CA ARG A 160 15.45 -4.36 -5.25
C ARG A 160 16.98 -4.19 -5.32
N GLU A 161 17.52 -3.91 -6.51
CA GLU A 161 18.96 -3.62 -6.68
C GLU A 161 19.41 -2.41 -5.85
N LEU A 162 18.60 -1.35 -5.77
CA LEU A 162 18.91 -0.18 -4.94
C LEU A 162 18.94 -0.55 -3.45
N ILE A 163 17.92 -1.25 -2.96
CA ILE A 163 17.81 -1.72 -1.56
C ILE A 163 18.99 -2.62 -1.20
N ASP A 164 19.30 -3.61 -2.05
CA ASP A 164 20.40 -4.55 -1.80
C ASP A 164 21.76 -3.83 -1.79
N LYS A 165 21.96 -2.87 -2.68
CA LYS A 165 23.21 -2.09 -2.78
C LYS A 165 23.41 -1.16 -1.58
N SER A 166 22.35 -0.54 -1.06
CA SER A 166 22.42 0.35 0.12
C SER A 166 22.52 -0.44 1.42
N GLY A 167 22.05 -1.69 1.44
CA GLY A 167 21.89 -2.50 2.66
C GLY A 167 20.63 -2.17 3.45
N SER A 168 19.72 -1.37 2.89
CA SER A 168 18.42 -1.02 3.46
C SER A 168 17.60 -2.27 3.75
N LYS A 169 16.64 -2.13 4.66
CA LYS A 169 15.64 -3.16 5.02
C LYS A 169 14.24 -2.82 4.52
N ALA A 170 14.13 -1.80 3.67
CA ALA A 170 12.85 -1.39 3.10
C ALA A 170 12.17 -2.55 2.37
N LEU A 171 10.87 -2.72 2.63
CA LEU A 171 10.04 -3.65 1.90
C LEU A 171 9.63 -3.05 0.55
N ILE A 172 9.32 -3.90 -0.42
CA ILE A 172 8.72 -3.50 -1.71
C ILE A 172 7.27 -3.93 -1.73
N GLU A 173 6.37 -2.96 -1.74
CA GLU A 173 4.94 -3.18 -1.88
C GLU A 173 4.47 -2.81 -3.29
N ILE A 174 3.52 -3.56 -3.83
CA ILE A 174 2.95 -3.32 -5.17
C ILE A 174 1.45 -3.11 -5.06
N ASP A 175 0.97 -1.99 -5.58
CA ASP A 175 -0.45 -1.69 -5.65
C ASP A 175 -0.92 -1.46 -7.09
N GLY A 176 -1.94 -2.25 -7.46
CA GLY A 176 -2.66 -2.15 -8.73
C GLY A 176 -2.49 -3.36 -9.66
N GLY A 177 -3.61 -3.91 -10.13
CA GLY A 177 -3.62 -5.02 -11.09
C GLY A 177 -2.95 -6.31 -10.60
N VAL A 178 -2.85 -6.50 -9.29
CA VAL A 178 -2.35 -7.73 -8.67
C VAL A 178 -3.42 -8.81 -8.80
N GLN A 179 -3.07 -9.90 -9.47
CA GLN A 179 -3.92 -11.07 -9.72
C GLN A 179 -3.06 -12.29 -10.07
N ASN A 180 -3.69 -13.42 -10.34
CA ASN A 180 -3.00 -14.69 -10.55
C ASN A 180 -1.88 -14.65 -11.60
N GLU A 181 -2.03 -13.86 -12.68
CA GLU A 181 -1.04 -13.77 -13.77
C GLU A 181 0.11 -12.82 -13.43
N THR A 182 -0.11 -11.80 -12.62
CA THR A 182 0.87 -10.74 -12.32
C THR A 182 1.64 -11.01 -11.02
N ALA A 183 0.98 -11.56 -10.00
CA ALA A 183 1.54 -11.76 -8.67
C ALA A 183 2.82 -12.63 -8.66
N PRO A 184 2.89 -13.81 -9.32
CA PRO A 184 4.12 -14.60 -9.33
C PRO A 184 5.31 -13.87 -9.98
N ARG A 185 5.04 -13.06 -11.01
CA ARG A 185 6.06 -12.26 -11.71
C ARG A 185 6.59 -11.11 -10.84
N LEU A 186 5.72 -10.51 -10.04
CA LEU A 186 6.08 -9.45 -9.09
C LEU A 186 6.94 -10.00 -7.96
N VAL A 187 6.55 -11.13 -7.37
CA VAL A 187 7.32 -11.82 -6.33
C VAL A 187 8.69 -12.24 -6.87
N GLN A 188 8.75 -12.83 -8.07
CA GLN A 188 10.00 -13.19 -8.71
C GLN A 188 10.91 -11.98 -8.99
N ALA A 189 10.32 -10.80 -9.26
CA ALA A 189 11.06 -9.55 -9.46
C ALA A 189 11.59 -8.94 -8.15
N GLY A 190 11.10 -9.40 -6.99
CA GLY A 190 11.56 -8.97 -5.66
C GLY A 190 10.52 -8.21 -4.83
N ALA A 191 9.23 -8.28 -5.16
CA ALA A 191 8.18 -7.73 -4.31
C ALA A 191 8.01 -8.56 -3.02
N ASP A 192 7.82 -7.87 -1.89
CA ASP A 192 7.61 -8.46 -0.57
C ASP A 192 6.12 -8.46 -0.17
N VAL A 193 5.37 -7.43 -0.58
CA VAL A 193 3.96 -7.19 -0.20
C VAL A 193 3.11 -6.97 -1.45
N LEU A 194 1.98 -7.64 -1.52
CA LEU A 194 1.02 -7.53 -2.62
C LEU A 194 -0.29 -6.91 -2.14
N VAL A 195 -0.63 -5.74 -2.68
CA VAL A 195 -1.95 -5.13 -2.48
C VAL A 195 -2.91 -5.67 -3.52
N ALA A 196 -3.98 -6.33 -3.07
CA ALA A 196 -4.99 -6.92 -3.93
C ALA A 196 -6.39 -6.45 -3.53
N GLY A 197 -7.02 -5.61 -4.36
CA GLY A 197 -8.38 -5.11 -4.15
C GLY A 197 -9.43 -6.00 -4.83
N SER A 198 -9.80 -5.65 -6.04
CA SER A 198 -10.87 -6.33 -6.80
C SER A 198 -10.66 -7.83 -6.99
N TYR A 199 -9.42 -8.30 -7.02
CA TYR A 199 -9.10 -9.72 -7.13
C TYR A 199 -9.50 -10.50 -5.87
N VAL A 200 -9.40 -9.89 -4.68
CA VAL A 200 -9.85 -10.47 -3.39
C VAL A 200 -11.35 -10.26 -3.23
N PHE A 201 -11.81 -9.01 -3.14
CA PHE A 201 -13.20 -8.69 -2.79
C PHE A 201 -14.22 -9.06 -3.88
N GLY A 202 -13.80 -9.17 -5.15
CA GLY A 202 -14.66 -9.67 -6.25
C GLY A 202 -14.73 -11.19 -6.34
N SER A 203 -13.96 -11.93 -5.55
CA SER A 203 -13.94 -13.39 -5.56
C SER A 203 -15.13 -13.98 -4.79
N LYS A 204 -15.58 -15.15 -5.22
CA LYS A 204 -16.52 -15.97 -4.44
C LYS A 204 -15.91 -16.60 -3.18
N ASN A 205 -14.58 -16.68 -3.14
CA ASN A 205 -13.82 -17.19 -2.01
C ASN A 205 -12.60 -16.31 -1.76
N PRO A 206 -12.77 -15.12 -1.12
CA PRO A 206 -11.69 -14.16 -0.91
C PRO A 206 -10.60 -14.71 0.01
N GLU A 207 -10.92 -15.51 1.02
CA GLU A 207 -9.95 -16.10 1.93
C GLU A 207 -8.99 -17.05 1.18
N GLN A 208 -9.49 -17.83 0.20
CA GLN A 208 -8.64 -18.69 -0.63
C GLN A 208 -7.73 -17.87 -1.55
N VAL A 209 -8.22 -16.77 -2.12
CA VAL A 209 -7.40 -15.87 -2.94
C VAL A 209 -6.24 -15.29 -2.12
N ILE A 210 -6.52 -14.87 -0.89
CA ILE A 210 -5.47 -14.37 0.03
C ILE A 210 -4.44 -15.46 0.32
N HIS A 211 -4.89 -16.69 0.61
CA HIS A 211 -4.02 -17.84 0.83
C HIS A 211 -3.13 -18.13 -0.39
N ASP A 212 -3.72 -18.17 -1.58
CA ASP A 212 -3.00 -18.45 -2.84
C ASP A 212 -1.92 -17.39 -3.13
N LEU A 213 -2.23 -16.11 -2.90
CA LEU A 213 -1.24 -15.03 -3.05
C LEU A 213 -0.12 -15.11 -2.02
N ARG A 214 -0.43 -15.53 -0.79
CA ARG A 214 0.55 -15.63 0.30
C ARG A 214 1.51 -16.80 0.14
N THR A 215 1.12 -17.81 -0.61
CA THR A 215 1.91 -19.04 -0.83
C THR A 215 2.77 -19.01 -2.10
N LEU A 216 2.87 -17.85 -2.78
CA LEU A 216 3.71 -17.65 -3.97
C LEU A 216 5.21 -17.70 -3.66
#